data_221567a8f5607ae1dd35b7b0d1c29de8
#
_entry.id   221567a8f5607ae1dd35b7b0d1c29de8
#
_cell.length_a   1.000
_cell.length_b   1.000
_cell.length_c   1.000
_cell.angle_alpha   90.00
_cell.angle_beta   90.00
_cell.angle_gamma   90.00
#
_symmetry.space_group_name_H-M   'P 1'
#
loop_
_entity.id
_entity.type
_entity.pdbx_description
1 polymer ?
#
loop_
_entity_poly.entity_id
_entity_poly.type
_entity_poly.pdbx_seq_one_letter_code
_entity_poly.pdbx_strand_id
1 'polypeptide(L)'
;MEKARPASLASSDTVGVTNPGGSSPFVLTCDHASNFLPAEFGTLGLAAEDLSRHIAWDPGALPVATRMAQALDATLVETRISRLVIDCNRPLDAPDLVPPISETTAIPGNASLSEKQRAARIALSWQPFHGTIERIIEERLARGQETRLVSVHSFTPVYKGRDRPWHIGIIHDDDYRLASPLISALKRLAGVTVGVNEPYSPADRVYFTLERHARSRGLPCAMIEIRNDEISGEAGQRKWADLLTGIFSDLEPEEATRPRSHSVRKSVQSAS
;
A
#
# COMPACT_ATOMS: atom_id res chain seq x y z
N MET A 1 38.00 -3.94 23.21
CA MET A 1 36.82 -4.77 22.83
C MET A 1 36.03 -3.97 21.79
N GLU A 2 36.20 -4.33 20.55
CA GLU A 2 35.47 -3.75 19.42
C GLU A 2 34.02 -4.22 19.51
N LYS A 3 33.08 -3.29 19.69
CA LYS A 3 31.64 -3.63 19.69
C LYS A 3 31.31 -4.09 18.28
N ALA A 4 30.91 -5.35 18.17
CA ALA A 4 30.40 -5.93 16.91
C ALA A 4 29.38 -4.96 16.31
N ARG A 5 29.64 -4.54 15.08
CA ARG A 5 28.70 -3.74 14.28
C ARG A 5 27.44 -4.58 14.07
N PRO A 6 26.24 -4.10 14.45
CA PRO A 6 25.03 -4.87 14.15
C PRO A 6 24.98 -5.16 12.66
N ALA A 7 24.64 -6.39 12.30
CA ALA A 7 24.46 -6.79 10.91
C ALA A 7 23.46 -5.84 10.26
N SER A 8 23.82 -5.23 9.12
CA SER A 8 22.86 -4.43 8.35
C SER A 8 21.75 -5.37 7.89
N LEU A 9 20.49 -4.94 8.08
CA LEU A 9 19.33 -5.66 7.55
C LEU A 9 19.51 -5.86 6.04
N ALA A 10 19.26 -7.07 5.54
CA ALA A 10 19.19 -7.30 4.11
C ALA A 10 17.97 -6.58 3.52
N SER A 11 18.00 -6.22 2.24
CA SER A 11 16.87 -5.57 1.57
C SER A 11 15.59 -6.44 1.60
N SER A 12 15.73 -7.76 1.65
CA SER A 12 14.64 -8.72 1.89
C SER A 12 13.97 -8.59 3.26
N ASP A 13 14.65 -7.96 4.23
CA ASP A 13 14.14 -7.78 5.59
C ASP A 13 13.35 -6.47 5.74
N THR A 14 13.48 -5.55 4.79
CA THR A 14 12.87 -4.21 4.84
C THR A 14 11.64 -4.06 3.95
N VAL A 15 11.42 -4.99 3.02
CA VAL A 15 10.27 -5.04 2.12
C VAL A 15 9.68 -6.44 2.12
N GLY A 16 8.36 -6.53 2.25
CA GLY A 16 7.63 -7.77 2.09
C GLY A 16 6.96 -7.85 0.73
N VAL A 17 6.85 -9.07 0.21
CA VAL A 17 6.06 -9.36 -1.00
C VAL A 17 5.19 -10.57 -0.71
N THR A 18 3.88 -10.35 -0.73
CA THR A 18 2.88 -11.42 -0.63
C THR A 18 2.40 -11.76 -2.03
N ASN A 19 2.31 -13.06 -2.32
CA ASN A 19 1.82 -13.58 -3.60
C ASN A 19 2.50 -12.97 -4.84
N PRO A 20 3.82 -13.12 -5.01
CA PRO A 20 4.57 -12.46 -6.09
C PRO A 20 4.18 -12.93 -7.49
N GLY A 21 3.48 -14.06 -7.62
CA GLY A 21 2.98 -14.63 -8.87
C GLY A 21 1.48 -14.47 -9.09
N GLY A 22 0.83 -13.61 -8.33
CA GLY A 22 -0.62 -13.41 -8.39
C GLY A 22 -1.13 -13.10 -9.80
N SER A 23 -2.26 -13.72 -10.17
CA SER A 23 -2.86 -13.62 -11.50
C SER A 23 -3.78 -12.41 -11.66
N SER A 24 -4.27 -11.85 -10.57
CA SER A 24 -5.13 -10.66 -10.56
C SER A 24 -4.51 -9.49 -11.33
N PRO A 25 -5.28 -8.64 -12.01
CA PRO A 25 -4.78 -7.41 -12.60
C PRO A 25 -4.32 -6.39 -11.56
N PHE A 26 -4.68 -6.57 -10.30
CA PHE A 26 -4.32 -5.64 -9.24
C PHE A 26 -2.94 -5.96 -8.64
N VAL A 27 -2.14 -4.92 -8.46
CA VAL A 27 -0.95 -4.91 -7.61
C VAL A 27 -1.25 -3.97 -6.44
N LEU A 28 -1.18 -4.49 -5.22
CA LEU A 28 -1.42 -3.72 -4.01
C LEU A 28 -0.10 -3.21 -3.44
N THR A 29 -0.10 -2.01 -2.87
CA THR A 29 1.02 -1.48 -2.09
C THR A 29 0.53 -1.04 -0.71
N CYS A 30 1.38 -1.20 0.30
CA CYS A 30 1.16 -0.66 1.64
C CYS A 30 2.44 0.04 2.10
N ASP A 31 2.50 1.34 1.88
CA ASP A 31 3.69 2.18 2.05
C ASP A 31 4.06 2.37 3.51
N HIS A 32 3.08 2.28 4.41
CA HIS A 32 3.24 2.53 5.84
C HIS A 32 2.78 1.33 6.68
N ALA A 33 3.17 0.14 6.25
CA ALA A 33 2.66 -1.12 6.80
C ALA A 33 3.17 -1.46 8.21
N SER A 34 4.25 -0.81 8.66
CA SER A 34 4.95 -1.20 9.90
C SER A 34 5.40 0.01 10.71
N ASN A 35 5.36 -0.12 12.04
CA ASN A 35 5.98 0.81 12.97
C ASN A 35 7.36 0.34 13.46
N PHE A 36 7.94 -0.68 12.84
CA PHE A 36 9.23 -1.24 13.25
C PHE A 36 10.38 -0.24 13.02
N LEU A 37 11.18 -0.05 14.05
CA LEU A 37 12.42 0.72 14.02
C LEU A 37 13.60 -0.24 14.17
N PRO A 38 14.52 -0.34 13.19
CA PRO A 38 15.77 -1.06 13.36
C PRO A 38 16.56 -0.55 14.57
N ALA A 39 17.29 -1.45 15.24
CA ALA A 39 17.96 -1.18 16.50
C ALA A 39 18.91 0.04 16.46
N GLU A 40 19.49 0.33 15.30
CA GLU A 40 20.37 1.48 15.10
C GLU A 40 19.67 2.84 15.23
N PHE A 41 18.36 2.89 15.09
CA PHE A 41 17.58 4.12 15.25
C PHE A 41 17.04 4.28 16.69
N GLY A 42 17.15 3.23 17.54
CA GLY A 42 16.56 3.23 18.87
C GLY A 42 15.06 3.54 18.81
N THR A 43 14.60 4.51 19.59
CA THR A 43 13.23 5.01 19.55
C THR A 43 13.10 6.34 18.78
N LEU A 44 14.12 6.80 18.10
CA LEU A 44 14.22 8.15 17.54
C LEU A 44 14.00 9.27 18.58
N GLY A 45 14.14 8.95 19.85
CA GLY A 45 13.89 9.86 20.99
C GLY A 45 12.42 10.01 21.36
N LEU A 46 11.56 9.13 20.84
CA LEU A 46 10.12 9.10 21.12
C LEU A 46 9.79 8.20 22.32
N ALA A 47 8.67 8.49 22.97
CA ALA A 47 8.07 7.60 23.96
C ALA A 47 7.47 6.35 23.29
N ALA A 48 7.31 5.26 24.04
CA ALA A 48 6.78 4.01 23.50
C ALA A 48 5.36 4.15 22.93
N GLU A 49 4.56 5.00 23.55
CA GLU A 49 3.19 5.28 23.13
C GLU A 49 3.15 5.93 21.74
N ASP A 50 4.09 6.83 21.44
CA ASP A 50 4.17 7.51 20.15
C ASP A 50 4.50 6.54 19.01
N LEU A 51 5.30 5.51 19.29
CA LEU A 51 5.69 4.48 18.30
C LEU A 51 4.52 3.58 17.88
N SER A 52 3.44 3.55 18.65
CA SER A 52 2.22 2.80 18.30
C SER A 52 1.18 3.66 17.57
N ARG A 53 1.35 4.99 17.56
CA ARG A 53 0.42 5.92 16.94
C ARG A 53 0.55 5.94 15.40
N HIS A 54 -0.49 6.46 14.75
CA HIS A 54 -0.54 6.68 13.30
C HIS A 54 0.59 7.54 12.71
N ILE A 55 1.34 8.26 13.54
CA ILE A 55 2.53 8.99 13.11
C ILE A 55 3.66 8.05 12.66
N ALA A 56 3.70 6.83 13.20
CA ALA A 56 4.73 5.84 12.91
C ALA A 56 4.37 4.88 11.76
N TRP A 57 3.10 4.64 11.53
CA TRP A 57 2.57 3.69 10.56
C TRP A 57 1.07 3.93 10.30
N ASP A 58 0.46 3.14 9.43
CA ASP A 58 -0.98 3.17 9.17
C ASP A 58 -1.66 1.97 9.87
N PRO A 59 -2.19 2.12 11.11
CA PRO A 59 -2.76 1.02 11.87
C PRO A 59 -3.89 0.33 11.11
N GLY A 60 -3.82 -1.00 11.02
CA GLY A 60 -4.84 -1.83 10.39
C GLY A 60 -4.78 -1.92 8.87
N ALA A 61 -4.01 -1.08 8.17
CA ALA A 61 -3.94 -1.09 6.70
C ALA A 61 -3.34 -2.39 6.16
N LEU A 62 -2.20 -2.85 6.69
CA LEU A 62 -1.55 -4.07 6.22
C LEU A 62 -2.42 -5.33 6.37
N PRO A 63 -3.08 -5.62 7.50
CA PRO A 63 -3.99 -6.75 7.60
C PRO A 63 -5.13 -6.74 6.57
N VAL A 64 -5.69 -5.57 6.26
CA VAL A 64 -6.70 -5.41 5.20
C VAL A 64 -6.08 -5.72 3.84
N ALA A 65 -4.97 -5.08 3.48
CA ALA A 65 -4.28 -5.29 2.21
C ALA A 65 -3.86 -6.75 2.01
N THR A 66 -3.39 -7.43 3.07
CA THR A 66 -3.00 -8.84 3.02
C THR A 66 -4.19 -9.75 2.73
N ARG A 67 -5.34 -9.53 3.39
CA ARG A 67 -6.58 -10.29 3.14
C ARG A 67 -7.08 -10.06 1.71
N MET A 68 -7.06 -8.81 1.24
CA MET A 68 -7.41 -8.48 -0.14
C MET A 68 -6.49 -9.19 -1.14
N ALA A 69 -5.17 -9.15 -0.92
CA ALA A 69 -4.19 -9.82 -1.78
C ALA A 69 -4.44 -11.32 -1.89
N GLN A 70 -4.74 -11.98 -0.77
CA GLN A 70 -5.05 -13.40 -0.73
C GLN A 70 -6.36 -13.73 -1.45
N ALA A 71 -7.41 -12.96 -1.22
CA ALA A 71 -8.73 -13.22 -1.78
C ALA A 71 -8.84 -12.89 -3.27
N LEU A 72 -8.10 -11.89 -3.75
CA LEU A 72 -8.04 -11.48 -5.17
C LEU A 72 -6.97 -12.21 -5.98
N ASP A 73 -6.16 -13.07 -5.39
CA ASP A 73 -4.93 -13.58 -6.02
C ASP A 73 -4.01 -12.44 -6.53
N ALA A 74 -3.95 -11.33 -5.77
CA ALA A 74 -3.17 -10.15 -6.12
C ALA A 74 -1.78 -10.17 -5.47
N THR A 75 -0.81 -9.53 -6.13
CA THR A 75 0.50 -9.27 -5.52
C THR A 75 0.40 -8.08 -4.58
N LEU A 76 0.94 -8.19 -3.35
CA LEU A 76 1.07 -7.08 -2.40
C LEU A 76 2.55 -6.82 -2.12
N VAL A 77 2.95 -5.55 -2.15
CA VAL A 77 4.28 -5.07 -1.72
C VAL A 77 4.08 -4.16 -0.51
N GLU A 78 4.75 -4.48 0.61
CA GLU A 78 4.65 -3.68 1.83
C GLU A 78 6.04 -3.26 2.36
N THR A 79 6.13 -2.09 3.01
CA THR A 79 7.31 -1.72 3.80
C THR A 79 7.29 -2.45 5.14
N ARG A 80 8.47 -2.80 5.65
CA ARG A 80 8.64 -3.36 6.99
C ARG A 80 9.30 -2.40 7.97
N ILE A 81 9.53 -1.18 7.53
CA ILE A 81 10.20 -0.11 8.28
C ILE A 81 9.22 1.04 8.48
N SER A 82 9.21 1.59 9.70
CA SER A 82 8.38 2.74 10.05
C SER A 82 8.65 3.94 9.14
N ARG A 83 7.58 4.65 8.76
CA ARG A 83 7.66 5.94 8.06
C ARG A 83 8.42 7.02 8.83
N LEU A 84 8.61 6.84 10.14
CA LEU A 84 9.46 7.72 10.95
C LEU A 84 10.94 7.62 10.59
N VAL A 85 11.39 6.47 10.08
CA VAL A 85 12.75 6.32 9.55
C VAL A 85 12.86 7.01 8.21
N ILE A 86 11.93 6.71 7.31
CA ILE A 86 11.80 7.33 5.99
C ILE A 86 10.41 7.06 5.43
N ASP A 87 9.75 8.08 4.92
CA ASP A 87 8.43 7.95 4.31
C ASP A 87 8.56 7.51 2.85
N CYS A 88 8.20 6.25 2.57
CA CYS A 88 8.26 5.71 1.21
C CYS A 88 7.22 6.33 0.26
N ASN A 89 6.18 6.98 0.78
CA ASN A 89 5.21 7.71 -0.03
C ASN A 89 5.56 9.20 -0.19
N ARG A 90 6.87 9.49 -0.26
CA ARG A 90 7.41 10.84 -0.52
C ARG A 90 8.53 10.78 -1.56
N PRO A 91 8.64 11.78 -2.43
CA PRO A 91 9.79 11.92 -3.31
C PRO A 91 11.06 12.24 -2.51
N LEU A 92 12.22 11.95 -3.11
CA LEU A 92 13.51 12.08 -2.41
C LEU A 92 13.87 13.53 -2.03
N ASP A 93 13.30 14.52 -2.68
CA ASP A 93 13.51 15.95 -2.41
C ASP A 93 12.47 16.53 -1.45
N ALA A 94 11.48 15.73 -1.02
CA ALA A 94 10.46 16.20 -0.09
C ALA A 94 11.07 16.59 1.26
N PRO A 95 10.68 17.73 1.83
CA PRO A 95 11.17 18.17 3.15
C PRO A 95 10.70 17.26 4.28
N ASP A 96 9.59 16.54 4.07
CA ASP A 96 8.96 15.59 5.00
C ASP A 96 9.24 14.11 4.65
N LEU A 97 10.23 13.84 3.78
CA LEU A 97 10.72 12.47 3.54
C LEU A 97 11.20 11.79 4.83
N VAL A 98 11.87 12.55 5.69
CA VAL A 98 12.26 12.16 7.04
C VAL A 98 11.80 13.28 7.96
N PRO A 99 10.57 13.20 8.47
CA PRO A 99 9.96 14.33 9.16
C PRO A 99 10.58 14.55 10.54
N PRO A 100 11.06 15.77 10.87
CA PRO A 100 11.50 16.12 12.22
C PRO A 100 10.33 16.36 13.19
N ILE A 101 9.14 16.55 12.63
CA ILE A 101 7.88 16.72 13.36
C ILE A 101 6.78 15.99 12.60
N SER A 102 5.98 15.18 13.28
CA SER A 102 4.77 14.57 12.73
C SER A 102 3.57 14.97 13.56
N GLU A 103 2.54 15.55 12.94
CA GLU A 103 1.45 16.29 13.60
C GLU A 103 1.99 17.41 14.52
N THR A 104 1.99 17.15 15.83
CA THR A 104 2.52 18.02 16.89
C THR A 104 3.68 17.38 17.65
N THR A 105 4.05 16.14 17.29
CA THR A 105 5.08 15.37 17.98
C THR A 105 6.44 15.62 17.33
N ALA A 106 7.38 16.18 18.10
CA ALA A 106 8.78 16.31 17.67
C ALA A 106 9.46 14.93 17.66
N ILE A 107 10.28 14.69 16.63
CA ILE A 107 11.03 13.45 16.44
C ILE A 107 12.53 13.78 16.55
N PRO A 108 13.13 13.73 17.76
CA PRO A 108 14.50 14.20 17.98
C PRO A 108 15.53 13.50 17.10
N GLY A 109 15.38 12.21 16.85
CA GLY A 109 16.27 11.41 16.00
C GLY A 109 16.23 11.76 14.50
N ASN A 110 15.31 12.65 14.10
CA ASN A 110 15.18 13.15 12.73
C ASN A 110 15.64 14.61 12.59
N ALA A 111 15.97 15.27 13.71
CA ALA A 111 16.53 16.61 13.67
C ALA A 111 17.98 16.56 13.12
N SER A 112 18.30 17.46 12.22
CA SER A 112 19.68 17.71 11.74
C SER A 112 20.40 16.47 11.18
N LEU A 113 19.75 15.71 10.30
CA LEU A 113 20.38 14.58 9.61
C LEU A 113 21.49 15.06 8.66
N SER A 114 22.66 14.40 8.73
CA SER A 114 23.67 14.54 7.71
C SER A 114 23.22 13.87 6.40
N GLU A 115 23.83 14.28 5.27
CA GLU A 115 23.58 13.64 3.96
C GLU A 115 23.86 12.13 4.00
N LYS A 116 24.91 11.70 4.71
CA LYS A 116 25.23 10.28 4.88
C LYS A 116 24.13 9.51 5.60
N GLN A 117 23.56 10.08 6.66
CA GLN A 117 22.44 9.46 7.39
C GLN A 117 21.17 9.39 6.53
N ARG A 118 20.89 10.46 5.79
CA ARG A 118 19.76 10.48 4.85
C ARG A 118 19.95 9.42 3.75
N ALA A 119 21.11 9.34 3.12
CA ALA A 119 21.42 8.34 2.12
C ALA A 119 21.30 6.90 2.65
N ALA A 120 21.73 6.65 3.88
CA ALA A 120 21.59 5.35 4.52
C ALA A 120 20.13 4.93 4.70
N ARG A 121 19.23 5.86 5.09
CA ARG A 121 17.79 5.58 5.22
C ARG A 121 17.14 5.34 3.87
N ILE A 122 17.53 6.08 2.84
CA ILE A 122 17.09 5.87 1.46
C ILE A 122 17.45 4.45 1.00
N ALA A 123 18.68 4.04 1.19
CA ALA A 123 19.16 2.71 0.83
C ALA A 123 18.51 1.59 1.67
N LEU A 124 18.13 1.88 2.91
CA LEU A 124 17.53 0.91 3.82
C LEU A 124 16.10 0.52 3.43
N SER A 125 15.25 1.47 3.06
CA SER A 125 13.81 1.22 2.87
C SER A 125 13.27 1.78 1.56
N TRP A 126 13.52 3.05 1.25
CA TRP A 126 12.94 3.70 0.09
C TRP A 126 13.34 3.04 -1.23
N GLN A 127 14.65 2.82 -1.45
CA GLN A 127 15.14 2.18 -2.69
C GLN A 127 14.67 0.73 -2.83
N PRO A 128 14.76 -0.14 -1.81
CA PRO A 128 14.24 -1.50 -1.92
C PRO A 128 12.74 -1.56 -2.19
N PHE A 129 11.94 -0.70 -1.54
CA PHE A 129 10.50 -0.66 -1.73
C PHE A 129 10.13 -0.29 -3.17
N HIS A 130 10.61 0.85 -3.64
CA HIS A 130 10.33 1.30 -5.00
C HIS A 130 10.93 0.41 -6.07
N GLY A 131 12.15 -0.11 -5.86
CA GLY A 131 12.77 -1.06 -6.79
C GLY A 131 11.99 -2.38 -6.89
N THR A 132 11.39 -2.84 -5.80
CA THR A 132 10.54 -4.04 -5.81
C THR A 132 9.25 -3.83 -6.60
N ILE A 133 8.56 -2.70 -6.39
CA ILE A 133 7.34 -2.36 -7.14
C ILE A 133 7.66 -2.23 -8.63
N GLU A 134 8.72 -1.49 -8.97
CA GLU A 134 9.16 -1.28 -10.35
C GLU A 134 9.42 -2.60 -11.07
N ARG A 135 10.22 -3.47 -10.49
CA ARG A 135 10.50 -4.80 -11.04
C ARG A 135 9.23 -5.63 -11.24
N ILE A 136 8.33 -5.68 -10.27
CA ILE A 136 7.07 -6.43 -10.39
C ILE A 136 6.22 -5.89 -11.54
N ILE A 137 6.07 -4.58 -11.65
CA ILE A 137 5.28 -3.96 -12.73
C ILE A 137 5.93 -4.25 -14.09
N GLU A 138 7.23 -4.09 -14.23
CA GLU A 138 7.97 -4.35 -15.48
C GLU A 138 7.86 -5.82 -15.91
N GLU A 139 8.00 -6.76 -14.98
CA GLU A 139 7.83 -8.18 -15.24
C GLU A 139 6.40 -8.52 -15.70
N ARG A 140 5.38 -7.88 -15.15
CA ARG A 140 3.97 -8.06 -15.56
C ARG A 140 3.73 -7.49 -16.95
N LEU A 141 4.18 -6.26 -17.19
CA LEU A 141 4.04 -5.61 -18.51
C LEU A 141 4.76 -6.38 -19.62
N ALA A 142 5.97 -6.89 -19.33
CA ALA A 142 6.71 -7.73 -20.28
C ALA A 142 5.99 -9.03 -20.66
N ARG A 143 5.13 -9.55 -19.77
CA ARG A 143 4.26 -10.71 -20.03
C ARG A 143 2.91 -10.34 -20.65
N GLY A 144 2.67 -9.06 -20.92
CA GLY A 144 1.36 -8.57 -21.41
C GLY A 144 0.24 -8.69 -20.37
N GLN A 145 0.59 -8.79 -19.09
CA GLN A 145 -0.37 -8.94 -18.01
C GLN A 145 -0.96 -7.57 -17.65
N GLU A 146 -2.30 -7.47 -17.68
CA GLU A 146 -2.98 -6.26 -17.23
C GLU A 146 -2.53 -5.89 -15.82
N THR A 147 -2.28 -4.60 -15.58
CA THR A 147 -1.76 -4.12 -14.31
C THR A 147 -2.45 -2.84 -13.88
N ARG A 148 -3.03 -2.85 -12.69
CA ARG A 148 -3.68 -1.72 -12.02
C ARG A 148 -3.09 -1.60 -10.63
N LEU A 149 -2.69 -0.40 -10.21
CA LEU A 149 -2.01 -0.21 -8.93
C LEU A 149 -2.97 0.36 -7.89
N VAL A 150 -3.00 -0.26 -6.70
CA VAL A 150 -3.84 0.18 -5.57
C VAL A 150 -2.96 0.34 -4.34
N SER A 151 -2.89 1.55 -3.80
CA SER A 151 -2.22 1.80 -2.53
C SER A 151 -3.23 1.76 -1.38
N VAL A 152 -2.90 1.01 -0.32
CA VAL A 152 -3.80 0.82 0.85
C VAL A 152 -3.20 1.48 2.07
N HIS A 153 -3.94 2.44 2.61
CA HIS A 153 -3.55 3.27 3.75
C HIS A 153 -4.65 3.32 4.81
N SER A 154 -4.35 3.94 5.94
CA SER A 154 -5.35 4.31 6.93
C SER A 154 -5.07 5.68 7.54
N PHE A 155 -6.15 6.37 7.93
CA PHE A 155 -6.10 7.69 8.53
C PHE A 155 -6.80 7.74 9.88
N THR A 156 -6.46 8.73 10.71
CA THR A 156 -7.04 8.95 12.03
C THR A 156 -8.39 9.67 11.94
N PRO A 157 -9.40 9.32 12.78
CA PRO A 157 -10.71 9.97 12.79
C PRO A 157 -10.66 11.45 13.19
N VAL A 158 -9.62 11.85 13.91
CA VAL A 158 -9.40 13.25 14.31
C VAL A 158 -7.97 13.64 13.93
N TYR A 159 -7.78 14.78 13.29
CA TYR A 159 -6.47 15.29 12.93
C TYR A 159 -6.37 16.78 13.27
N LYS A 160 -5.41 17.15 14.11
CA LYS A 160 -5.22 18.54 14.60
C LYS A 160 -6.52 19.16 15.12
N GLY A 161 -7.31 18.37 15.90
CA GLY A 161 -8.58 18.80 16.48
C GLY A 161 -9.75 18.93 15.52
N ARG A 162 -9.63 18.44 14.28
CA ARG A 162 -10.70 18.42 13.28
C ARG A 162 -11.19 16.99 13.06
N ASP A 163 -12.50 16.80 13.14
CA ASP A 163 -13.13 15.51 12.86
C ASP A 163 -13.06 15.18 11.38
N ARG A 164 -12.86 13.90 11.08
CA ARG A 164 -12.84 13.30 9.75
C ARG A 164 -13.99 12.30 9.64
N PRO A 165 -15.14 12.71 9.08
CA PRO A 165 -16.37 11.93 9.14
C PRO A 165 -16.40 10.73 8.20
N TRP A 166 -15.47 10.65 7.25
CA TRP A 166 -15.43 9.58 6.26
C TRP A 166 -15.00 8.26 6.89
N HIS A 167 -15.66 7.17 6.55
CA HIS A 167 -15.22 5.82 6.92
C HIS A 167 -14.11 5.34 6.00
N ILE A 168 -14.17 5.78 4.74
CA ILE A 168 -13.18 5.48 3.70
C ILE A 168 -13.02 6.67 2.76
N GLY A 169 -11.79 6.95 2.35
CA GLY A 169 -11.43 7.90 1.30
C GLY A 169 -10.88 7.20 0.07
N ILE A 170 -11.21 7.70 -1.10
CA ILE A 170 -10.58 7.30 -2.36
C ILE A 170 -9.87 8.52 -2.92
N ILE A 171 -8.55 8.40 -2.99
CA ILE A 171 -7.67 9.47 -3.49
C ILE A 171 -7.28 9.12 -4.92
N HIS A 172 -7.46 10.07 -5.81
CA HIS A 172 -7.09 9.95 -7.22
C HIS A 172 -6.75 11.33 -7.80
N ASP A 173 -5.99 11.34 -8.86
CA ASP A 173 -5.72 12.54 -9.66
C ASP A 173 -6.72 12.67 -10.83
N ASP A 174 -6.26 13.02 -12.02
CA ASP A 174 -7.07 13.15 -13.24
C ASP A 174 -7.39 11.82 -13.93
N ASP A 175 -6.85 10.68 -13.45
CA ASP A 175 -7.18 9.34 -13.94
C ASP A 175 -8.33 8.70 -13.15
N TYR A 176 -9.51 8.70 -13.72
CA TYR A 176 -10.74 8.18 -13.09
C TYR A 176 -11.01 6.70 -13.38
N ARG A 177 -10.21 6.03 -14.22
CA ARG A 177 -10.52 4.68 -14.72
C ARG A 177 -10.77 3.66 -13.61
N LEU A 178 -9.99 3.70 -12.54
CA LEU A 178 -10.17 2.81 -11.37
C LEU A 178 -10.98 3.50 -10.26
N ALA A 179 -10.74 4.77 -10.01
CA ALA A 179 -11.36 5.49 -8.89
C ALA A 179 -12.87 5.65 -9.07
N SER A 180 -13.37 5.99 -10.28
CA SER A 180 -14.79 6.26 -10.51
C SER A 180 -15.70 5.06 -10.23
N PRO A 181 -15.45 3.84 -10.76
CA PRO A 181 -16.27 2.68 -10.43
C PRO A 181 -16.15 2.29 -8.96
N LEU A 182 -14.96 2.39 -8.34
CA LEU A 182 -14.76 2.12 -6.93
C LEU A 182 -15.58 3.07 -6.05
N ILE A 183 -15.51 4.38 -6.28
CA ILE A 183 -16.30 5.40 -5.58
C ILE A 183 -17.81 5.12 -5.75
N SER A 184 -18.23 4.79 -6.97
CA SER A 184 -19.63 4.51 -7.27
C SER A 184 -20.13 3.27 -6.51
N ALA A 185 -19.34 2.22 -6.42
CA ALA A 185 -19.65 1.02 -5.66
C ALA A 185 -19.77 1.31 -4.16
N LEU A 186 -18.78 2.00 -3.59
CA LEU A 186 -18.74 2.36 -2.18
C LEU A 186 -19.90 3.26 -1.76
N LYS A 187 -20.28 4.24 -2.59
CA LYS A 187 -21.41 5.15 -2.30
C LYS A 187 -22.79 4.47 -2.30
N ARG A 188 -22.91 3.27 -2.86
CA ARG A 188 -24.17 2.48 -2.77
C ARG A 188 -24.31 1.75 -1.45
N LEU A 189 -23.28 1.67 -0.63
CA LEU A 189 -23.31 0.97 0.65
C LEU A 189 -23.99 1.83 1.71
N ALA A 190 -25.05 1.27 2.32
CA ALA A 190 -25.73 1.94 3.42
C ALA A 190 -24.80 2.09 4.64
N GLY A 191 -24.82 3.27 5.25
CA GLY A 191 -24.03 3.55 6.46
C GLY A 191 -22.54 3.77 6.22
N VAL A 192 -22.07 3.84 4.96
CA VAL A 192 -20.67 4.16 4.62
C VAL A 192 -20.59 5.59 4.10
N THR A 193 -19.80 6.43 4.77
CA THR A 193 -19.47 7.78 4.32
C THR A 193 -18.16 7.73 3.54
N VAL A 194 -18.24 8.09 2.26
CA VAL A 194 -17.09 8.01 1.32
C VAL A 194 -16.56 9.42 1.06
N GLY A 195 -15.26 9.62 1.32
CA GLY A 195 -14.49 10.79 0.89
C GLY A 195 -13.98 10.61 -0.55
N VAL A 196 -14.05 11.66 -1.35
CA VAL A 196 -13.44 11.70 -2.67
C VAL A 196 -12.38 12.78 -2.63
N ASN A 197 -11.10 12.38 -2.71
CA ASN A 197 -9.98 13.23 -2.38
C ASN A 197 -10.12 13.85 -0.97
N GLU A 198 -10.57 13.00 -0.04
CA GLU A 198 -10.72 13.28 1.38
C GLU A 198 -10.35 12.01 2.18
N PRO A 199 -9.66 12.11 3.30
CA PRO A 199 -9.21 13.32 4.01
C PRO A 199 -7.92 13.94 3.43
N TYR A 200 -7.41 13.39 2.35
CA TYR A 200 -6.22 13.85 1.62
C TYR A 200 -6.52 13.92 0.13
N SER A 201 -5.69 14.70 -0.58
CA SER A 201 -5.71 14.81 -2.02
C SER A 201 -4.28 14.71 -2.59
N PRO A 202 -4.08 14.53 -3.89
CA PRO A 202 -2.73 14.58 -4.49
C PRO A 202 -1.98 15.88 -4.19
N ALA A 203 -2.69 17.00 -4.00
CA ALA A 203 -2.08 18.29 -3.64
C ALA A 203 -1.38 18.27 -2.27
N ASP A 204 -1.74 17.32 -1.39
CA ASP A 204 -1.11 17.13 -0.09
C ASP A 204 0.18 16.29 -0.16
N ARG A 205 0.63 15.93 -1.37
CA ARG A 205 1.83 15.12 -1.65
C ARG A 205 1.80 13.70 -1.07
N VAL A 206 0.62 13.16 -0.87
CA VAL A 206 0.44 11.79 -0.32
C VAL A 206 0.31 10.72 -1.41
N TYR A 207 0.47 11.08 -2.68
CA TYR A 207 0.15 10.24 -3.83
C TYR A 207 1.40 9.72 -4.58
N PHE A 208 2.59 9.90 -4.01
CA PHE A 208 3.87 9.71 -4.70
C PHE A 208 4.09 8.30 -5.25
N THR A 209 3.75 7.27 -4.48
CA THR A 209 3.92 5.87 -4.94
C THR A 209 3.12 5.61 -6.22
N LEU A 210 1.89 6.11 -6.30
CA LEU A 210 1.05 5.97 -7.47
C LEU A 210 1.51 6.85 -8.64
N GLU A 211 1.96 8.08 -8.37
CA GLU A 211 2.57 8.94 -9.41
C GLU A 211 3.79 8.27 -10.04
N ARG A 212 4.69 7.76 -9.19
CA ARG A 212 5.94 7.15 -9.63
C ARG A 212 5.73 5.88 -10.44
N HIS A 213 4.85 5.00 -9.99
CA HIS A 213 4.76 3.63 -10.54
C HIS A 213 3.60 3.41 -11.49
N ALA A 214 2.47 4.05 -11.26
CA ALA A 214 1.28 3.90 -12.10
C ALA A 214 1.15 5.03 -13.13
N ARG A 215 1.08 6.26 -12.67
CA ARG A 215 0.82 7.42 -13.54
C ARG A 215 1.91 7.62 -14.60
N SER A 216 3.16 7.47 -14.21
CA SER A 216 4.31 7.55 -15.14
C SER A 216 4.25 6.53 -16.27
N ARG A 217 3.47 5.45 -16.10
CA ARG A 217 3.29 4.35 -17.09
C ARG A 217 1.89 4.31 -17.71
N GLY A 218 1.01 5.26 -17.37
CA GLY A 218 -0.37 5.30 -17.83
C GLY A 218 -1.25 4.15 -17.30
N LEU A 219 -0.86 3.53 -16.18
CA LEU A 219 -1.61 2.44 -15.54
C LEU A 219 -2.76 3.01 -14.70
N PRO A 220 -3.96 2.36 -14.72
CA PRO A 220 -5.03 2.74 -13.82
C PRO A 220 -4.61 2.58 -12.36
N CYS A 221 -4.94 3.55 -11.51
CA CYS A 221 -4.60 3.48 -10.10
C CYS A 221 -5.61 4.22 -9.21
N ALA A 222 -5.61 3.86 -7.92
CA ALA A 222 -6.34 4.56 -6.88
C ALA A 222 -5.66 4.31 -5.52
N MET A 223 -5.74 5.29 -4.61
CA MET A 223 -5.35 5.12 -3.22
C MET A 223 -6.61 4.96 -2.38
N ILE A 224 -6.57 3.99 -1.48
CA ILE A 224 -7.59 3.71 -0.48
C ILE A 224 -7.07 4.19 0.87
N GLU A 225 -7.86 5.01 1.53
CA GLU A 225 -7.66 5.48 2.89
C GLU A 225 -8.80 4.99 3.77
N ILE A 226 -8.56 4.07 4.70
CA ILE A 226 -9.58 3.57 5.62
C ILE A 226 -9.41 4.26 6.96
N ARG A 227 -10.49 4.74 7.57
CA ARG A 227 -10.39 5.33 8.90
C ARG A 227 -9.98 4.26 9.91
N ASN A 228 -8.89 4.47 10.63
CA ASN A 228 -8.19 3.43 11.37
C ASN A 228 -8.97 2.86 12.57
N ASP A 229 -9.94 3.60 13.12
CA ASP A 229 -10.88 3.07 14.12
C ASP A 229 -11.83 1.99 13.55
N GLU A 230 -12.14 2.04 12.26
CA GLU A 230 -12.91 1.01 11.53
C GLU A 230 -12.15 -0.33 11.40
N ILE A 231 -10.83 -0.28 11.44
CA ILE A 231 -9.92 -1.43 11.24
C ILE A 231 -8.95 -1.64 12.40
N SER A 232 -9.31 -1.14 13.58
CA SER A 232 -8.51 -1.28 14.80
C SER A 232 -8.43 -2.72 15.34
N GLY A 233 -9.38 -3.58 14.95
CA GLY A 233 -9.43 -4.99 15.34
C GLY A 233 -9.73 -5.91 14.18
N GLU A 234 -9.52 -7.22 14.40
CA GLU A 234 -9.64 -8.25 13.35
C GLU A 234 -11.01 -8.27 12.66
N ALA A 235 -12.09 -8.05 13.40
CA ALA A 235 -13.45 -8.03 12.85
C ALA A 235 -13.64 -6.89 11.82
N GLY A 236 -13.16 -5.69 12.14
CA GLY A 236 -13.19 -4.54 11.24
C GLY A 236 -12.29 -4.74 10.02
N GLN A 237 -11.08 -5.26 10.23
CA GLN A 237 -10.14 -5.58 9.15
C GLN A 237 -10.74 -6.59 8.17
N ARG A 238 -11.39 -7.65 8.66
CA ARG A 238 -12.09 -8.63 7.84
C ARG A 238 -13.25 -8.01 7.08
N LYS A 239 -14.13 -7.29 7.78
CA LYS A 239 -15.28 -6.59 7.17
C LYS A 239 -14.84 -5.72 6.00
N TRP A 240 -13.83 -4.87 6.17
CA TRP A 240 -13.36 -3.96 5.13
C TRP A 240 -12.63 -4.69 4.00
N ALA A 241 -11.84 -5.72 4.32
CA ALA A 241 -11.18 -6.55 3.31
C ALA A 241 -12.21 -7.28 2.43
N ASP A 242 -13.21 -7.95 3.03
CA ASP A 242 -14.26 -8.69 2.31
C ASP A 242 -15.08 -7.75 1.41
N LEU A 243 -15.44 -6.57 1.94
CA LEU A 243 -16.19 -5.55 1.21
C LEU A 243 -15.40 -5.05 -0.01
N LEU A 244 -14.14 -4.66 0.20
CA LEU A 244 -13.28 -4.17 -0.88
C LEU A 244 -12.98 -5.28 -1.89
N THR A 245 -12.71 -6.49 -1.44
CA THR A 245 -12.48 -7.65 -2.33
C THR A 245 -13.68 -7.86 -3.25
N GLY A 246 -14.91 -7.85 -2.71
CA GLY A 246 -16.12 -7.99 -3.53
C GLY A 246 -16.21 -6.91 -4.62
N ILE A 247 -15.96 -5.64 -4.25
CA ILE A 247 -15.96 -4.54 -5.22
C ILE A 247 -14.86 -4.73 -6.27
N PHE A 248 -13.64 -5.09 -5.87
CA PHE A 248 -12.52 -5.28 -6.81
C PHE A 248 -12.73 -6.47 -7.73
N SER A 249 -13.33 -7.56 -7.26
CA SER A 249 -13.70 -8.71 -8.10
C SER A 249 -14.70 -8.31 -9.20
N ASP A 250 -15.67 -7.43 -8.88
CA ASP A 250 -16.61 -6.90 -9.86
C ASP A 250 -15.95 -5.94 -10.89
N LEU A 251 -14.76 -5.42 -10.57
CA LEU A 251 -13.99 -4.54 -11.43
C LEU A 251 -12.91 -5.29 -12.26
N GLU A 252 -12.70 -6.57 -12.01
CA GLU A 252 -11.87 -7.39 -12.88
C GLU A 252 -12.54 -7.52 -14.25
N PRO A 253 -11.77 -7.53 -15.37
CA PRO A 253 -12.35 -7.80 -16.66
C PRO A 253 -13.01 -9.19 -16.61
N GLU A 254 -14.22 -9.33 -17.15
CA GLU A 254 -14.76 -10.66 -17.40
C GLU A 254 -13.71 -11.45 -18.18
N GLU A 255 -13.24 -12.58 -17.63
CA GLU A 255 -12.35 -13.47 -18.36
C GLU A 255 -13.02 -13.76 -19.70
N ALA A 256 -12.35 -13.36 -20.78
CA ALA A 256 -12.75 -13.79 -22.11
C ALA A 256 -12.85 -15.32 -22.03
N THR A 257 -14.07 -15.82 -22.04
CA THR A 257 -14.47 -17.21 -21.85
C THR A 257 -13.45 -18.11 -22.53
N ARG A 258 -12.60 -18.79 -21.77
CA ARG A 258 -11.69 -19.80 -22.31
C ARG A 258 -12.57 -20.76 -23.13
N PRO A 259 -12.29 -20.97 -24.43
CA PRO A 259 -13.07 -21.94 -25.18
C PRO A 259 -12.97 -23.26 -24.44
N ARG A 260 -14.14 -23.78 -23.98
CA ARG A 260 -14.22 -25.09 -23.38
C ARG A 260 -13.60 -26.05 -24.37
N SER A 261 -12.50 -26.68 -24.02
CA SER A 261 -11.90 -27.75 -24.81
C SER A 261 -12.95 -28.85 -24.96
N HIS A 262 -13.59 -28.88 -26.13
CA HIS A 262 -14.40 -30.01 -26.54
C HIS A 262 -13.45 -31.20 -26.74
N SER A 263 -13.41 -32.08 -25.72
CA SER A 263 -12.81 -33.39 -25.88
C SER A 263 -13.63 -34.16 -26.89
N VAL A 264 -13.17 -34.16 -28.14
CA VAL A 264 -13.70 -35.05 -29.19
C VAL A 264 -13.36 -36.47 -28.77
N ARG A 265 -14.33 -37.18 -28.18
CA ARG A 265 -14.27 -38.64 -28.06
C ARG A 265 -14.30 -39.21 -29.47
N LYS A 266 -13.17 -39.67 -29.96
CA LYS A 266 -13.11 -40.54 -31.11
C LYS A 266 -13.78 -41.85 -30.74
N SER A 267 -15.00 -42.07 -31.20
CA SER A 267 -15.65 -43.38 -31.27
C SER A 267 -14.90 -44.23 -32.27
N VAL A 268 -14.15 -45.22 -31.80
CA VAL A 268 -13.63 -46.30 -32.64
C VAL A 268 -14.81 -47.22 -32.92
N GLN A 269 -15.36 -47.16 -34.13
CA GLN A 269 -16.22 -48.20 -34.65
C GLN A 269 -15.32 -49.30 -35.16
N SER A 270 -15.35 -50.48 -34.47
CA SER A 270 -14.87 -51.72 -34.97
C SER A 270 -15.90 -52.24 -36.00
N ALA A 271 -15.48 -52.35 -37.22
CA ALA A 271 -16.21 -53.11 -38.24
C ALA A 271 -15.55 -54.52 -38.37
N SER A 272 -16.37 -55.52 -38.38
CA SER A 272 -16.16 -56.96 -38.52
C SER A 272 -15.44 -57.33 -39.78
#